data_da848d552d9b49f803e55005df33c837
#
_entry.id   da848d552d9b49f803e55005df33c837
#
_cell.length_a   1.000
_cell.length_b   1.000
_cell.length_c   1.000
_cell.angle_alpha   90.00
_cell.angle_beta   90.00
_cell.angle_gamma   90.00
#
_symmetry.space_group_name_H-M   'P 1'
#
loop_
_entity.id
_entity.type
_entity.pdbx_description
1 polymer ?
#
loop_
_entity_poly.entity_id
_entity_poly.type
_entity_poly.pdbx_seq_one_letter_code
_entity_poly.pdbx_strand_id
1 'polypeptide(L)' 'MTNIQKIMDKKNITDQELSEKSRVHINTIRLIRTGVFKKARFSTLRKLAKALECTPKEIGG' A
#
# COMPACT_ATOMS: atom_id res chain seq x y z
N MET A 1 5.58 0.50 12.75
CA MET A 1 4.94 1.14 11.59
C MET A 1 5.36 0.43 10.31
N THR A 2 4.42 0.11 9.43
CA THR A 2 4.74 -0.56 8.18
C THR A 2 5.41 0.38 7.18
N ASN A 3 6.13 -0.19 6.22
CA ASN A 3 6.75 0.63 5.17
C ASN A 3 5.72 1.38 4.34
N ILE A 4 4.59 0.72 4.03
CA ILE A 4 3.53 1.37 3.28
C ILE A 4 2.94 2.55 4.04
N GLN A 5 2.77 2.41 5.36
CA GLN A 5 2.28 3.51 6.19
C GLN A 5 3.23 4.70 6.13
N LYS A 6 4.54 4.45 6.23
CA LYS A 6 5.54 5.52 6.15
C LYS A 6 5.48 6.25 4.81
N ILE A 7 5.35 5.51 3.72
CA ILE A 7 5.31 6.11 2.38
C ILE A 7 4.03 6.92 2.20
N MET A 8 2.90 6.38 2.65
CA MET A 8 1.62 7.10 2.57
C MET A 8 1.66 8.40 3.37
N ASP A 9 2.23 8.36 4.57
CA ASP A 9 2.36 9.55 5.41
C ASP A 9 3.25 10.59 4.75
N LYS A 10 4.37 10.16 4.20
CA LYS A 10 5.33 11.04 3.53
C LYS A 10 4.69 11.74 2.33
N LYS A 11 3.85 11.03 1.60
CA LYS A 11 3.21 11.54 0.37
C LYS A 11 1.84 12.17 0.63
N ASN A 12 1.37 12.14 1.87
CA ASN A 12 0.04 12.64 2.24
C ASN A 12 -1.08 11.98 1.44
N ILE A 13 -0.98 10.67 1.24
CA ILE A 13 -1.98 9.90 0.51
C ILE A 13 -2.88 9.17 1.52
N THR A 14 -4.20 9.32 1.35
CA THR A 14 -5.17 8.63 2.20
C THR A 14 -5.45 7.23 1.67
N ASP A 15 -6.08 6.39 2.52
CA ASP A 15 -6.50 5.04 2.11
C ASP A 15 -7.42 5.11 0.88
N GLN A 16 -8.34 6.07 0.89
CA GLN A 16 -9.29 6.23 -0.21
C GLN A 16 -8.59 6.61 -1.51
N GLU A 17 -7.68 7.57 -1.45
CA GLU A 17 -6.92 7.98 -2.64
C GLU A 17 -6.11 6.81 -3.20
N LEU A 18 -5.44 6.06 -2.32
CA LEU A 18 -4.65 4.93 -2.74
C LEU A 18 -5.52 3.84 -3.35
N SER A 19 -6.69 3.60 -2.77
CA SER A 19 -7.64 2.63 -3.31
C SER A 19 -8.06 3.02 -4.73
N GLU A 20 -8.38 4.27 -4.96
CA GLU A 20 -8.78 4.77 -6.27
C GLU A 20 -7.65 4.65 -7.30
N LYS A 21 -6.44 5.01 -6.90
CA LYS A 21 -5.28 4.98 -7.80
C LYS A 21 -4.79 3.57 -8.12
N SER A 22 -4.81 2.69 -7.13
CA SER A 22 -4.28 1.33 -7.27
C SER A 22 -5.33 0.32 -7.71
N ARG A 23 -6.61 0.67 -7.57
CA ARG A 23 -7.73 -0.23 -7.78
C ARG A 23 -7.71 -1.43 -6.83
N VAL A 24 -7.09 -1.24 -5.68
CA VAL A 24 -7.10 -2.23 -4.60
C VAL A 24 -8.16 -1.80 -3.60
N HIS A 25 -8.95 -2.76 -3.11
CA HIS A 25 -10.03 -2.44 -2.18
C HIS A 25 -9.48 -1.77 -0.92
N ILE A 26 -10.18 -0.76 -0.43
CA ILE A 26 -9.74 0.03 0.72
C ILE A 26 -9.49 -0.82 1.98
N ASN A 27 -10.32 -1.85 2.20
CA ASN A 27 -10.12 -2.74 3.34
C ASN A 27 -8.80 -3.51 3.24
N THR A 28 -8.43 -3.93 2.03
CA THR A 28 -7.16 -4.61 1.78
C THR A 28 -6.00 -3.68 2.10
N ILE A 29 -6.10 -2.43 1.68
CA ILE A 29 -5.08 -1.42 1.96
C ILE A 29 -4.91 -1.22 3.47
N ARG A 30 -6.01 -1.11 4.19
CA ARG A 30 -5.96 -0.95 5.65
C ARG A 30 -5.30 -2.14 6.34
N LEU A 31 -5.63 -3.36 5.91
CA LEU A 31 -5.02 -4.57 6.47
C LEU A 31 -3.52 -4.62 6.26
N ILE A 32 -3.08 -4.22 5.07
CA ILE A 32 -1.66 -4.19 4.74
C ILE A 32 -0.97 -3.06 5.51
N ARG A 33 -1.57 -1.88 5.53
CA ARG A 33 -1.02 -0.69 6.16
C ARG A 33 -0.83 -0.87 7.66
N THR A 34 -1.78 -1.50 8.32
CA THR A 34 -1.72 -1.72 9.77
C THR A 34 -0.88 -2.93 10.18
N GLY A 35 -0.44 -3.72 9.20
CA GLY A 35 0.38 -4.89 9.47
C GLY A 35 -0.40 -6.14 9.83
N VAL A 36 -1.73 -6.10 9.80
CA VAL A 36 -2.56 -7.28 10.07
C VAL A 36 -2.37 -8.31 8.97
N PHE A 37 -2.28 -7.86 7.72
CA PHE A 37 -2.06 -8.73 6.58
C PHE A 37 -0.58 -8.67 6.20
N LYS A 38 0.18 -9.69 6.63
CA LYS A 38 1.64 -9.69 6.48
C LYS A 38 2.13 -10.23 5.13
N LYS A 39 1.30 -11.02 4.45
CA LYS A 39 1.70 -11.68 3.20
C LYS A 39 0.76 -11.30 2.06
N ALA A 40 0.76 -10.03 1.70
CA ALA A 40 0.00 -9.59 0.53
C ALA A 40 0.59 -10.20 -0.73
N ARG A 41 -0.29 -10.50 -1.70
CA ARG A 41 0.15 -11.05 -2.98
C ARG A 41 1.05 -10.04 -3.70
N PHE A 42 2.03 -10.55 -4.44
CA PHE A 42 2.93 -9.70 -5.19
C PHE A 42 2.18 -8.79 -6.18
N SER A 43 1.13 -9.32 -6.82
CA SER A 43 0.31 -8.52 -7.73
C SER A 43 -0.34 -7.33 -7.03
N THR A 44 -0.80 -7.51 -5.80
CA THR A 44 -1.38 -6.44 -4.99
C THR A 44 -0.31 -5.42 -4.64
N LEU A 45 0.86 -5.88 -4.21
CA LEU A 45 1.97 -4.99 -3.86
C LEU A 45 2.43 -4.17 -5.07
N ARG A 46 2.46 -4.78 -6.25
CA ARG A 46 2.80 -4.06 -7.49
C ARG A 46 1.83 -2.93 -7.78
N LYS A 47 0.54 -3.20 -7.62
CA LYS A 47 -0.49 -2.17 -7.85
C LYS A 47 -0.32 -1.02 -6.88
N LEU A 48 -0.11 -1.33 -5.60
CA LEU A 48 0.10 -0.31 -4.58
C LEU A 48 1.38 0.48 -4.83
N ALA A 49 2.46 -0.22 -5.16
CA ALA A 49 3.73 0.43 -5.43
C ALA A 49 3.64 1.38 -6.62
N LYS A 50 2.97 0.96 -7.68
CA LYS A 50 2.79 1.80 -8.86
C LYS A 50 1.99 3.06 -8.51
N ALA A 51 0.94 2.90 -7.72
CA ALA A 51 0.12 4.04 -7.29
C ALA A 51 0.90 5.00 -6.38
N LEU A 52 1.82 4.47 -5.58
CA LEU A 52 2.67 5.25 -4.69
C LEU A 52 3.97 5.72 -5.35
N GLU A 53 4.18 5.37 -6.61
CA GLU A 53 5.40 5.72 -7.35
C GLU A 53 6.67 5.21 -6.68
N CYS A 54 6.62 3.96 -6.19
CA CYS A 54 7.76 3.31 -5.57
C CYS A 54 7.86 1.86 -6.07
N THR A 55 8.88 1.13 -5.60
CA THR A 55 9.02 -0.27 -5.98
C THR A 55 8.25 -1.18 -5.03
N PRO A 56 7.78 -2.36 -5.49
CA PRO A 56 7.11 -3.32 -4.60
C PRO A 56 8.00 -3.73 -3.43
N LYS A 57 9.29 -3.78 -3.63
CA LYS A 57 10.25 -4.14 -2.59
C LYS A 57 10.23 -3.14 -1.43
N GLU A 58 10.02 -1.86 -1.72
CA GLU A 58 9.98 -0.82 -0.70
C GLU A 58 8.80 -0.96 0.26
N ILE A 59 7.69 -1.51 -0.21
CA ILE A 59 6.49 -1.67 0.62
C ILE A 59 6.28 -3.10 1.09
N GLY A 60 6.80 -4.08 0.38
CA GLY A 60 6.57 -5.49 0.69
C GLY A 60 7.69 -6.17 1.42
N GLY A 61 8.74 -5.46 1.61
CA GLY A 61 9.81 -5.99 2.38
C GLY A 61 10.94 -6.44 1.93
#